data_9a36f503c82c3c402b5e6b2eab5844ef
#
_entry.id   9a36f503c82c3c402b5e6b2eab5844ef
#
_cell.length_a   1.000
_cell.length_b   1.000
_cell.length_c   1.000
_cell.angle_alpha   90.00
_cell.angle_beta   90.00
_cell.angle_gamma   90.00
#
_symmetry.space_group_name_H-M   'P 1'
#
loop_
_entity.id
_entity.type
_entity.pdbx_description
1 polymer ?
#
loop_
_entity_poly.entity_id
_entity_poly.type
_entity_poly.pdbx_seq_one_letter_code
_entity_poly.pdbx_strand_id
1 'polypeptide(L)'
;MKTIVFPATNRVHFSRQKLLLEELSKDFEVSVWSPSVNPDSGMAAFSLLCAVEFQNFLAKKEFDFALIRADRFELLPIAGICAYQGIPIIHIEGGAETGQGV
;
A
#
# COMPACT_ATOMS: atom_id res chain seq x y z
N MET A 1 -8.31 18.33 -5.10
CA MET A 1 -8.69 16.93 -4.80
C MET A 1 -7.59 16.27 -3.98
N LYS A 2 -7.96 15.64 -2.89
CA LYS A 2 -6.96 14.98 -2.04
C LYS A 2 -6.42 13.72 -2.71
N THR A 3 -5.19 13.36 -2.37
CA THR A 3 -4.45 12.27 -3.01
C THR A 3 -4.29 11.09 -2.07
N ILE A 4 -4.44 9.89 -2.63
CA ILE A 4 -4.28 8.64 -1.89
C ILE A 4 -3.26 7.77 -2.64
N VAL A 5 -2.30 7.21 -1.91
CA VAL A 5 -1.43 6.18 -2.46
C VAL A 5 -1.88 4.81 -1.95
N PHE A 6 -1.95 3.85 -2.87
CA PHE A 6 -2.27 2.46 -2.53
C PHE A 6 -1.10 1.57 -2.92
N PRO A 7 -0.27 1.14 -1.94
CA PRO A 7 0.82 0.21 -2.23
C PRO A 7 0.27 -1.19 -2.47
N ALA A 8 0.40 -1.67 -3.69
CA ALA A 8 -0.06 -3.00 -4.09
C ALA A 8 1.18 -3.87 -4.32
N THR A 9 1.52 -4.69 -3.34
CA THR A 9 2.73 -5.52 -3.41
C THR A 9 2.53 -6.80 -4.20
N ASN A 10 1.28 -7.13 -4.56
CA ASN A 10 1.02 -8.23 -5.49
C ASN A 10 -0.32 -8.00 -6.19
N ARG A 11 -0.54 -8.81 -7.24
CA ARG A 11 -1.75 -8.67 -8.06
C ARG A 11 -3.04 -8.97 -7.33
N VAL A 12 -2.96 -9.88 -6.37
CA VAL A 12 -4.15 -10.26 -5.60
C VAL A 12 -4.65 -9.08 -4.78
N HIS A 13 -3.72 -8.33 -4.18
CA HIS A 13 -4.08 -7.12 -3.44
C HIS A 13 -4.81 -6.13 -4.33
N PHE A 14 -4.25 -5.88 -5.50
CA PHE A 14 -4.85 -4.92 -6.42
C PHE A 14 -6.23 -5.39 -6.88
N SER A 15 -6.34 -6.65 -7.29
CA SER A 15 -7.60 -7.19 -7.80
C SER A 15 -8.71 -7.13 -6.76
N ARG A 16 -8.39 -7.48 -5.52
CA ARG A 16 -9.40 -7.48 -4.45
C ARG A 16 -9.89 -6.10 -4.11
N GLN A 17 -9.05 -5.08 -4.30
CA GLN A 17 -9.41 -3.72 -3.94
C GLN A 17 -9.86 -2.89 -5.13
N LYS A 18 -9.98 -3.50 -6.30
CA LYS A 18 -10.26 -2.74 -7.52
C LYS A 18 -11.55 -1.93 -7.43
N LEU A 19 -12.62 -2.54 -6.92
CA LEU A 19 -13.90 -1.84 -6.81
C LEU A 19 -13.82 -0.69 -5.81
N LEU A 20 -13.12 -0.90 -4.69
CA LEU A 20 -12.93 0.15 -3.71
C LEU A 20 -12.14 1.30 -4.31
N LEU A 21 -11.07 0.98 -5.04
CA LEU A 21 -10.23 2.02 -5.65
C LEU A 21 -11.01 2.81 -6.70
N GLU A 22 -11.85 2.14 -7.47
CA GLU A 22 -12.71 2.81 -8.45
C GLU A 22 -13.68 3.76 -7.76
N GLU A 23 -14.25 3.33 -6.66
CA GLU A 23 -15.19 4.17 -5.91
C GLU A 23 -14.47 5.38 -5.30
N LEU A 24 -13.29 5.15 -4.72
CA LEU A 24 -12.50 6.24 -4.15
C LEU A 24 -12.04 7.24 -5.20
N SER A 25 -11.78 6.80 -6.41
CA SER A 25 -11.28 7.69 -7.45
C SER A 25 -12.31 8.71 -7.92
N LYS A 26 -13.55 8.57 -7.49
CA LYS A 26 -14.58 9.59 -7.76
C LYS A 26 -14.35 10.85 -6.94
N ASP A 27 -13.78 10.71 -5.73
CA ASP A 27 -13.60 11.82 -4.79
C ASP A 27 -12.14 12.12 -4.49
N PHE A 28 -11.22 11.22 -4.85
CA PHE A 28 -9.80 11.34 -4.56
C PHE A 28 -8.98 11.02 -5.79
N GLU A 29 -7.79 11.58 -5.83
CA GLU A 29 -6.82 11.19 -6.85
C GLU A 29 -6.07 9.98 -6.30
N VAL A 30 -6.30 8.80 -6.86
CA VAL A 30 -5.74 7.54 -6.36
C VAL A 30 -4.57 7.13 -7.23
N SER A 31 -3.43 6.89 -6.59
CA SER A 31 -2.23 6.37 -7.26
C SER A 31 -1.93 4.98 -6.73
N VAL A 32 -1.87 4.01 -7.61
CA VAL A 32 -1.50 2.64 -7.24
C VAL A 32 -0.01 2.50 -7.46
N TRP A 33 0.71 2.09 -6.41
CA TRP A 33 2.14 1.83 -6.49
C TRP A 33 2.40 0.34 -6.40
N SER A 34 3.29 -0.17 -7.24
CA SER A 34 3.69 -1.57 -7.20
C SER A 34 5.21 -1.63 -7.27
N PRO A 35 5.84 -2.56 -6.52
CA PRO A 35 7.28 -2.69 -6.58
C PRO A 35 7.74 -3.32 -7.89
N SER A 36 8.93 -2.94 -8.32
CA SER A 36 9.57 -3.56 -9.47
C SER A 36 10.59 -4.62 -9.06
N VAL A 37 10.80 -4.81 -7.75
CA VAL A 37 11.78 -5.76 -7.25
C VAL A 37 11.29 -7.20 -7.40
N ASN A 38 12.25 -8.13 -7.51
CA ASN A 38 11.94 -9.54 -7.71
C ASN A 38 11.53 -10.20 -6.39
N PRO A 39 10.31 -10.78 -6.31
CA PRO A 39 9.87 -11.44 -5.08
C PRO A 39 10.66 -12.71 -4.75
N ASP A 40 11.43 -13.23 -5.69
CA ASP A 40 12.22 -14.44 -5.47
C ASP A 40 13.50 -14.18 -4.69
N SER A 41 13.75 -12.92 -4.32
CA SER A 41 14.95 -12.54 -3.55
C SER A 41 14.94 -13.02 -2.09
N GLY A 42 13.82 -13.59 -1.65
CA GLY A 42 13.61 -13.95 -0.24
C GLY A 42 12.75 -12.90 0.46
N MET A 43 12.03 -13.34 1.47
CA MET A 43 11.01 -12.50 2.13
C MET A 43 11.62 -11.21 2.70
N ALA A 44 12.70 -11.33 3.46
CA ALA A 44 13.29 -10.17 4.11
C ALA A 44 13.87 -9.19 3.10
N ALA A 45 14.61 -9.72 2.10
CA ALA A 45 15.19 -8.88 1.06
C ALA A 45 14.10 -8.18 0.26
N PHE A 46 13.04 -8.90 -0.10
CA PHE A 46 11.93 -8.33 -0.84
C PHE A 46 11.28 -7.18 -0.06
N SER A 47 11.04 -7.40 1.24
CA SER A 47 10.41 -6.36 2.07
C SER A 47 11.26 -5.10 2.14
N LEU A 48 12.58 -5.26 2.32
CA LEU A 48 13.47 -4.11 2.42
C LEU A 48 13.58 -3.37 1.08
N LEU A 49 13.69 -4.11 0.00
CA LEU A 49 13.79 -3.49 -1.33
C LEU A 49 12.49 -2.77 -1.71
N CYS A 50 11.35 -3.34 -1.35
CA CYS A 50 10.08 -2.66 -1.55
C CYS A 50 10.04 -1.35 -0.78
N ALA A 51 10.52 -1.35 0.46
CA ALA A 51 10.53 -0.16 1.29
C ALA A 51 11.39 0.94 0.68
N VAL A 52 12.58 0.59 0.21
CA VAL A 52 13.47 1.56 -0.43
C VAL A 52 12.84 2.15 -1.68
N GLU A 53 12.27 1.29 -2.51
CA GLU A 53 11.64 1.74 -3.75
C GLU A 53 10.44 2.63 -3.47
N PHE A 54 9.65 2.28 -2.47
CA PHE A 54 8.49 3.07 -2.08
C PHE A 54 8.91 4.43 -1.52
N GLN A 55 9.96 4.46 -0.71
CA GLN A 55 10.51 5.70 -0.19
C GLN A 55 10.90 6.63 -1.34
N ASN A 56 11.56 6.10 -2.35
CA ASN A 56 11.97 6.88 -3.52
C ASN A 56 10.75 7.40 -4.29
N PHE A 57 9.72 6.59 -4.37
CA PHE A 57 8.47 7.00 -5.01
C PHE A 57 7.83 8.18 -4.26
N LEU A 58 7.76 8.07 -2.93
CA LEU A 58 7.15 9.14 -2.13
C LEU A 58 7.92 10.44 -2.19
N ALA A 59 9.21 10.38 -2.48
CA ALA A 59 10.02 11.60 -2.59
C ALA A 59 9.61 12.47 -3.78
N LYS A 60 8.87 11.91 -4.72
CA LYS A 60 8.52 12.61 -5.97
C LYS A 60 7.13 13.22 -5.94
N LYS A 61 6.32 12.89 -4.94
CA LYS A 61 4.94 13.36 -4.90
C LYS A 61 4.42 13.28 -3.47
N GLU A 62 3.67 14.28 -3.07
CA GLU A 62 3.03 14.29 -1.75
C GLU A 62 1.68 13.61 -1.82
N PHE A 63 1.35 12.91 -0.74
CA PHE A 63 0.06 12.23 -0.63
C PHE A 63 -0.62 12.64 0.68
N ASP A 64 -1.93 12.78 0.63
CA ASP A 64 -2.72 13.12 1.81
C ASP A 64 -3.01 11.91 2.67
N PHE A 65 -3.13 10.72 2.05
CA PHE A 65 -3.43 9.48 2.75
C PHE A 65 -2.74 8.31 2.09
N ALA A 66 -2.45 7.27 2.89
CA ALA A 66 -1.99 5.99 2.38
C ALA A 66 -3.03 4.94 2.75
N LEU A 67 -3.48 4.18 1.76
CA LEU A 67 -4.44 3.10 1.95
C LEU A 67 -3.67 1.79 1.97
N ILE A 68 -3.56 1.16 3.13
CA ILE A 68 -2.69 0.02 3.32
C ILE A 68 -3.47 -1.20 3.78
N ARG A 69 -3.25 -2.28 3.07
CA ARG A 69 -3.75 -3.58 3.44
C ARG A 69 -2.67 -4.28 4.25
N ALA A 70 -2.95 -4.61 5.50
CA ALA A 70 -1.93 -4.96 6.49
C ALA A 70 -1.72 -6.46 6.69
N ASP A 71 -2.03 -7.29 5.69
CA ASP A 71 -1.94 -8.73 5.84
C ASP A 71 -0.69 -9.34 5.19
N ARG A 72 0.30 -8.52 4.81
CA ARG A 72 1.54 -8.99 4.21
C ARG A 72 2.74 -8.33 4.89
N PHE A 73 3.83 -9.11 5.01
CA PHE A 73 5.04 -8.64 5.69
C PHE A 73 5.68 -7.43 5.02
N GLU A 74 5.67 -7.41 3.70
CA GLU A 74 6.32 -6.32 2.98
C GLU A 74 5.59 -4.98 3.16
N LEU A 75 4.36 -4.99 3.66
CA LEU A 75 3.62 -3.77 3.93
C LEU A 75 3.96 -3.15 5.28
N LEU A 76 4.58 -3.90 6.20
CA LEU A 76 4.96 -3.36 7.50
C LEU A 76 5.98 -2.22 7.39
N PRO A 77 7.11 -2.40 6.69
CA PRO A 77 8.04 -1.28 6.53
C PRO A 77 7.46 -0.15 5.69
N ILE A 78 6.57 -0.45 4.74
CA ILE A 78 5.90 0.57 3.95
C ILE A 78 5.02 1.44 4.85
N ALA A 79 4.27 0.83 5.76
CA ALA A 79 3.47 1.58 6.73
C ALA A 79 4.37 2.45 7.62
N GLY A 80 5.52 1.91 8.03
CA GLY A 80 6.49 2.67 8.81
C GLY A 80 6.98 3.90 8.08
N ILE A 81 7.26 3.78 6.80
CA ILE A 81 7.70 4.91 5.98
C ILE A 81 6.61 5.97 5.92
N CYS A 82 5.36 5.57 5.72
CA CYS A 82 4.24 6.53 5.72
C CYS A 82 4.16 7.27 7.04
N ALA A 83 4.31 6.55 8.16
CA ALA A 83 4.27 7.16 9.47
C ALA A 83 5.40 8.18 9.65
N TYR A 84 6.62 7.83 9.23
CA TYR A 84 7.75 8.74 9.28
C TYR A 84 7.52 10.00 8.45
N GLN A 85 6.85 9.87 7.32
CA GLN A 85 6.59 10.99 6.44
C GLN A 85 5.37 11.81 6.89
N GLY A 86 4.70 11.38 7.93
CA GLY A 86 3.51 12.06 8.41
C GLY A 86 2.28 11.84 7.56
N ILE A 87 2.26 10.78 6.76
CA ILE A 87 1.12 10.45 5.91
C ILE A 87 0.14 9.60 6.71
N PRO A 88 -1.09 10.08 6.94
CA PRO A 88 -2.09 9.27 7.67
C PRO A 88 -2.41 7.98 6.92
N ILE A 89 -2.51 6.90 7.68
CA ILE A 89 -2.74 5.57 7.12
C ILE A 89 -4.18 5.15 7.36
N ILE A 90 -4.81 4.69 6.29
CA ILE A 90 -6.13 4.07 6.34
C ILE A 90 -5.91 2.57 6.15
N HIS A 91 -6.25 1.77 7.16
CA HIS A 91 -6.09 0.33 7.09
C HIS A 91 -7.27 -0.34 6.43
N ILE A 92 -6.97 -1.28 5.53
CA ILE A 92 -7.98 -2.17 4.98
C ILE A 92 -7.81 -3.51 5.65
N GLU A 93 -8.86 -4.04 6.24
CA GLU A 93 -8.84 -5.34 6.86
C GLU A 93 -8.67 -6.43 5.80
N GLY A 94 -7.92 -7.45 6.14
CA GLY A 94 -7.66 -8.55 5.23
C GLY A 94 -8.87 -9.40 4.95
N GLY A 95 -9.86 -9.21 5.60
CA GLY A 95 -10.96 -9.79 5.24
C GLY A 95 -11.86 -10.53 5.96
N ALA A 96 -11.91 -10.39 5.88
CA ALA A 96 -12.38 -10.64 6.31
C ALA A 96 -12.62 -11.71 6.82
N GLU A 97 -12.21 -11.60 6.85
CA GLU A 97 -12.03 -12.18 7.17
C GLU A 97 -12.33 -12.51 7.90
N THR A 98 -12.58 -12.18 8.10
CA THR A 98 -12.76 -12.29 8.77
C THR A 98 -13.32 -12.38 9.16
N GLY A 99 -13.69 -12.39 9.21
CA GLY A 99 -14.04 -12.33 9.82
C GLY A 99 -14.25 -12.68 10.35
N GLN A 100 -13.95 -12.79 10.38
CA GLN A 100 -13.88 -12.97 11.07
C GLN A 100 -13.65 -12.83 11.56
N GLY A 101 -13.63 -12.74 11.80
CA GLY A 101 -13.28 -12.36 12.45
C GLY A 101 -13.46 -12.14 12.67
N VAL A 102 -13.59 -12.17 12.79
CA VAL A 102 -13.75 -11.75 13.11
C VAL A 102 -13.86 -11.61 13.20
#